data_56dc5994c90bc0931f6a8d5e59df2eda
#
_entry.id   56dc5994c90bc0931f6a8d5e59df2eda
#
_cell.length_a   1.000
_cell.length_b   1.000
_cell.length_c   1.000
_cell.angle_alpha   90.00
_cell.angle_beta   90.00
_cell.angle_gamma   90.00
#
_symmetry.space_group_name_H-M   'P 1'
#
loop_
_entity.id
_entity.type
_entity.pdbx_description
1 polymer ?
#
loop_
_entity_poly.entity_id
_entity_poly.type
_entity_poly.pdbx_seq_one_letter_code
_entity_poly.pdbx_strand_id
1 'polypeptide(L)'
;MVNICNSEQHVVLMRILDARNRPSITPDMPLWKLKLTEEEYTNLKETLAQNAYRLEDFGIEAALCYAEWWRRDYNGGIPSREDVAVGLGLPHYCWEQLYKAARHGLKSHGFAFIHSLKGNEYFRTLLNQGGLPVNYIKNGTNLSGFSRFLIGLVEELSSINIDWDDNNTQVSDLG
;
A
#
# COMPACT_ATOMS: atom_id res chain seq x y z
N MET A 1 -12.71 5.02 -16.86
CA MET A 1 -11.48 5.80 -17.10
C MET A 1 -11.63 7.07 -16.29
N VAL A 2 -11.01 7.12 -15.10
CA VAL A 2 -11.05 8.33 -14.27
C VAL A 2 -9.97 9.25 -14.84
N ASN A 3 -10.39 10.35 -15.47
CA ASN A 3 -9.49 11.40 -15.87
C ASN A 3 -8.80 11.94 -14.61
N ILE A 4 -7.48 11.78 -14.53
CA ILE A 4 -6.65 12.52 -13.58
C ILE A 4 -6.64 13.97 -14.10
N CYS A 5 -7.74 14.67 -13.91
CA CYS A 5 -7.92 15.99 -14.46
C CYS A 5 -7.79 17.04 -13.36
N ASN A 6 -6.54 17.30 -13.00
CA ASN A 6 -6.06 18.63 -12.62
C ASN A 6 -4.52 18.60 -12.68
N SER A 7 -3.99 18.91 -13.84
CA SER A 7 -2.58 18.70 -14.20
C SER A 7 -1.56 19.37 -13.29
N GLU A 8 -1.94 20.41 -12.56
CA GLU A 8 -1.04 21.12 -11.67
C GLU A 8 -0.85 20.43 -10.31
N GLN A 9 -1.82 19.65 -9.85
CA GLN A 9 -1.77 18.97 -8.55
C GLN A 9 -0.96 17.68 -8.59
N HIS A 10 -0.98 16.95 -9.72
CA HIS A 10 -0.38 15.62 -9.87
C HIS A 10 0.91 15.62 -10.70
N VAL A 11 1.65 16.74 -10.71
CA VAL A 11 2.84 16.91 -11.56
C VAL A 11 3.87 15.81 -11.37
N VAL A 12 4.14 15.41 -10.11
CA VAL A 12 5.14 14.37 -9.82
C VAL A 12 4.65 13.02 -10.34
N LEU A 13 3.40 12.66 -10.07
CA LEU A 13 2.82 11.41 -10.56
C LEU A 13 2.82 11.36 -12.09
N MET A 14 2.43 12.43 -12.76
CA MET A 14 2.42 12.48 -14.22
C MET A 14 3.82 12.27 -14.81
N ARG A 15 4.85 12.91 -14.24
CA ARG A 15 6.25 12.69 -14.65
C ARG A 15 6.66 11.22 -14.49
N ILE A 16 6.25 10.58 -13.41
CA ILE A 16 6.54 9.15 -13.15
C ILE A 16 5.87 8.28 -14.23
N LEU A 17 4.64 8.56 -14.56
CA LEU A 17 3.90 7.79 -15.57
C LEU A 17 4.49 8.00 -16.97
N ASP A 18 4.81 9.24 -17.34
CA ASP A 18 5.41 9.58 -18.61
C ASP A 18 6.77 8.90 -18.79
N ALA A 19 7.62 8.93 -17.76
CA ALA A 19 8.93 8.26 -17.79
C ALA A 19 8.83 6.74 -18.02
N ARG A 20 7.67 6.16 -17.75
CA ARG A 20 7.40 4.72 -17.92
C ARG A 20 6.49 4.41 -19.11
N ASN A 21 6.22 5.40 -19.96
CA ASN A 21 5.29 5.29 -21.10
C ASN A 21 3.91 4.72 -20.68
N ARG A 22 3.42 5.13 -19.49
CA ARG A 22 2.13 4.70 -18.95
C ARG A 22 1.16 5.87 -18.87
N PRO A 23 -0.01 5.76 -19.52
CA PRO A 23 -0.99 6.85 -19.49
C PRO A 23 -1.74 6.95 -18.14
N SER A 24 -1.74 5.88 -17.35
CA SER A 24 -2.48 5.82 -16.09
C SER A 24 -2.02 4.65 -15.21
N ILE A 25 -2.45 4.69 -13.95
CA ILE A 25 -2.38 3.55 -13.03
C ILE A 25 -3.64 2.71 -13.21
N THR A 26 -3.49 1.40 -13.38
CA THR A 26 -4.59 0.46 -13.61
C THR A 26 -4.63 -0.66 -12.57
N PRO A 27 -5.81 -1.24 -12.28
CA PRO A 27 -5.98 -2.24 -11.23
C PRO A 27 -5.17 -3.53 -11.40
N ASP A 28 -4.83 -3.87 -12.63
CA ASP A 28 -4.03 -5.05 -13.00
C ASP A 28 -2.55 -4.90 -12.66
N MET A 29 -2.15 -3.70 -12.27
CA MET A 29 -0.77 -3.39 -11.95
C MET A 29 -0.62 -2.97 -10.49
N PRO A 30 -0.13 -3.85 -9.61
CA PRO A 30 0.23 -3.46 -8.25
C PRO A 30 1.19 -2.27 -8.24
N LEU A 31 1.03 -1.34 -7.31
CA LEU A 31 1.77 -0.06 -7.30
C LEU A 31 3.29 -0.26 -7.25
N TRP A 32 3.78 -1.30 -6.56
CA TRP A 32 5.22 -1.60 -6.50
C TRP A 32 5.87 -1.89 -7.86
N LYS A 33 5.08 -2.27 -8.87
CA LYS A 33 5.60 -2.49 -10.23
C LYS A 33 6.00 -1.20 -10.94
N LEU A 34 5.61 -0.05 -10.41
CA LEU A 34 6.13 1.24 -10.89
C LEU A 34 7.63 1.40 -10.60
N LYS A 35 8.15 0.69 -9.59
CA LYS A 35 9.58 0.71 -9.25
C LYS A 35 10.12 2.13 -9.11
N LEU A 36 9.50 2.92 -8.25
CA LEU A 36 9.90 4.30 -8.04
C LEU A 36 11.40 4.38 -7.71
N THR A 37 12.09 5.37 -8.27
CA THR A 37 13.44 5.72 -7.84
C THR A 37 13.40 6.37 -6.45
N GLU A 38 14.55 6.53 -5.81
CA GLU A 38 14.63 7.23 -4.51
C GLU A 38 14.19 8.69 -4.65
N GLU A 39 14.60 9.34 -5.73
CA GLU A 39 14.23 10.72 -6.04
C GLU A 39 12.72 10.86 -6.25
N GLU A 40 12.10 9.97 -7.02
CA GLU A 40 10.66 10.00 -7.26
C GLU A 40 9.86 9.79 -5.97
N TYR A 41 10.30 8.85 -5.13
CA TYR A 41 9.68 8.61 -3.83
C TYR A 41 9.83 9.81 -2.89
N THR A 42 11.01 10.42 -2.85
CA THR A 42 11.26 11.65 -2.08
C THR A 42 10.36 12.79 -2.55
N ASN A 43 10.28 13.02 -3.86
CA ASN A 43 9.43 14.05 -4.44
C ASN A 43 7.93 13.84 -4.12
N LEU A 44 7.48 12.58 -4.12
CA LEU A 44 6.10 12.27 -3.69
C LEU A 44 5.87 12.56 -2.20
N LYS A 45 6.81 12.19 -1.32
CA LYS A 45 6.73 12.52 0.11
C LYS A 45 6.66 14.02 0.35
N GLU A 46 7.52 14.78 -0.32
CA GLU A 46 7.53 16.25 -0.24
C GLU A 46 6.20 16.83 -0.73
N THR A 47 5.65 16.31 -1.82
CA THR A 47 4.34 16.73 -2.34
C THR A 47 3.25 16.51 -1.30
N LEU A 48 3.20 15.36 -0.64
CA LEU A 48 2.22 15.11 0.41
C LEU A 48 2.45 16.00 1.64
N ALA A 49 3.70 16.20 2.06
CA ALA A 49 4.03 17.05 3.21
C ALA A 49 3.63 18.50 2.98
N GLN A 50 3.88 19.04 1.80
CA GLN A 50 3.47 20.39 1.41
C GLN A 50 1.96 20.56 1.32
N ASN A 51 1.23 19.47 1.10
CA ASN A 51 -0.23 19.46 0.96
C ASN A 51 -0.94 18.70 2.11
N ALA A 52 -0.33 18.66 3.28
CA ALA A 52 -0.83 17.89 4.44
C ALA A 52 -2.26 18.32 4.88
N TYR A 53 -2.68 19.54 4.55
CA TYR A 53 -4.00 20.08 4.87
C TYR A 53 -5.12 19.66 3.88
N ARG A 54 -4.76 19.01 2.77
CA ARG A 54 -5.69 18.55 1.73
C ARG A 54 -5.26 17.22 1.09
N LEU A 55 -4.85 16.28 1.90
CA LEU A 55 -4.37 14.97 1.43
C LEU A 55 -5.41 14.21 0.59
N GLU A 56 -6.68 14.51 0.75
CA GLU A 56 -7.78 13.92 -0.02
C GLU A 56 -7.66 14.15 -1.53
N ASP A 57 -7.03 15.24 -1.94
CA ASP A 57 -6.79 15.57 -3.35
C ASP A 57 -5.67 14.70 -3.96
N PHE A 58 -4.86 14.07 -3.13
CA PHE A 58 -3.66 13.29 -3.50
C PHE A 58 -3.83 11.79 -3.22
N GLY A 59 -5.02 11.25 -3.51
CA GLY A 59 -5.35 9.89 -3.12
C GLY A 59 -4.42 8.82 -3.67
N ILE A 60 -4.06 8.90 -4.94
CA ILE A 60 -3.20 7.88 -5.55
C ILE A 60 -1.73 8.08 -5.19
N GLU A 61 -1.28 9.30 -5.02
CA GLU A 61 0.06 9.60 -4.50
C GLU A 61 0.21 9.09 -3.06
N ALA A 62 -0.81 9.29 -2.23
CA ALA A 62 -0.85 8.72 -0.88
C ALA A 62 -0.78 7.19 -0.91
N ALA A 63 -1.50 6.53 -1.82
CA ALA A 63 -1.44 5.08 -1.99
C ALA A 63 -0.05 4.61 -2.45
N LEU A 64 0.59 5.33 -3.38
CA LEU A 64 1.96 5.06 -3.82
C LEU A 64 2.96 5.22 -2.67
N CYS A 65 2.85 6.30 -1.90
CA CYS A 65 3.70 6.53 -0.74
C CYS A 65 3.53 5.43 0.32
N TYR A 66 2.30 4.99 0.57
CA TYR A 66 2.04 3.84 1.45
C TYR A 66 2.72 2.56 0.96
N ALA A 67 2.58 2.26 -0.34
CA ALA A 67 3.18 1.08 -0.95
C ALA A 67 4.72 1.11 -0.91
N GLU A 68 5.31 2.28 -1.20
CA GLU A 68 6.77 2.45 -1.16
C GLU A 68 7.32 2.47 0.26
N TRP A 69 6.63 3.09 1.22
CA TRP A 69 7.00 3.03 2.63
C TRP A 69 7.03 1.58 3.11
N TRP A 70 5.98 0.82 2.84
CA TRP A 70 5.93 -0.60 3.15
C TRP A 70 7.11 -1.36 2.54
N ARG A 71 7.38 -1.11 1.28
CA ARG A 71 8.42 -1.83 0.55
C ARG A 71 9.83 -1.48 1.03
N ARG A 72 10.11 -0.21 1.36
CA ARG A 72 11.46 0.31 1.64
C ARG A 72 11.76 0.49 3.11
N ASP A 73 10.82 1.09 3.83
CA ASP A 73 11.08 1.65 5.16
C ASP A 73 10.54 0.76 6.28
N TYR A 74 9.62 -0.16 5.96
CA TYR A 74 9.12 -1.10 6.95
C TYR A 74 10.23 -2.01 7.45
N ASN A 75 10.40 -2.08 8.78
CA ASN A 75 11.49 -2.77 9.44
C ASN A 75 11.04 -3.88 10.41
N GLY A 76 9.77 -4.23 10.39
CA GLY A 76 9.19 -5.28 11.23
C GLY A 76 8.17 -4.78 12.26
N GLY A 77 7.50 -5.72 12.90
CA GLY A 77 6.41 -5.43 13.82
C GLY A 77 5.06 -5.23 13.10
N ILE A 78 4.06 -4.82 13.87
CA ILE A 78 2.74 -4.47 13.32
C ILE A 78 2.85 -3.03 12.78
N PRO A 79 2.67 -2.81 11.45
CA PRO A 79 2.79 -1.47 10.89
C PRO A 79 1.61 -0.61 11.35
N SER A 80 1.85 0.34 12.25
CA SER A 80 0.83 1.30 12.62
C SER A 80 0.63 2.34 11.51
N ARG A 81 -0.55 2.94 11.46
CA ARG A 81 -0.83 3.99 10.48
C ARG A 81 -0.08 5.27 10.81
N GLU A 82 0.15 5.48 12.09
CA GLU A 82 0.96 6.57 12.62
C GLU A 82 2.42 6.46 12.16
N ASP A 83 3.00 5.26 12.20
CA ASP A 83 4.37 5.00 11.74
C ASP A 83 4.51 5.33 10.25
N VAL A 84 3.50 5.01 9.45
CA VAL A 84 3.48 5.37 8.04
C VAL A 84 3.49 6.88 7.86
N ALA A 85 2.61 7.60 8.56
CA ALA A 85 2.55 9.06 8.45
C ALA A 85 3.89 9.71 8.82
N VAL A 86 4.47 9.30 9.95
CA VAL A 86 5.78 9.79 10.40
C VAL A 86 6.89 9.41 9.41
N GLY A 87 6.92 8.18 8.93
CA GLY A 87 7.89 7.71 7.95
C GLY A 87 7.81 8.42 6.60
N LEU A 88 6.66 8.97 6.28
CA LEU A 88 6.45 9.82 5.10
C LEU A 88 6.74 11.32 5.35
N GLY A 89 7.20 11.67 6.55
CA GLY A 89 7.50 13.07 6.91
C GLY A 89 6.27 13.89 7.23
N LEU A 90 5.12 13.26 7.46
CA LEU A 90 3.90 13.93 7.88
C LEU A 90 3.79 13.97 9.41
N PRO A 91 3.11 14.98 9.99
CA PRO A 91 2.76 14.95 11.39
C PRO A 91 1.95 13.69 11.74
N HIS A 92 2.19 13.10 12.91
CA HIS A 92 1.52 11.86 13.34
C HIS A 92 -0.01 11.96 13.28
N TYR A 93 -0.59 13.12 13.60
CA TYR A 93 -2.04 13.32 13.56
C TYR A 93 -2.65 13.30 12.15
N CYS A 94 -1.82 13.36 11.09
CA CYS A 94 -2.29 13.25 9.71
C CYS A 94 -2.58 11.82 9.26
N TRP A 95 -2.31 10.81 10.11
CA TRP A 95 -2.44 9.41 9.74
C TRP A 95 -3.84 9.05 9.21
N GLU A 96 -4.87 9.60 9.82
CA GLU A 96 -6.25 9.28 9.41
C GLU A 96 -6.59 9.84 8.04
N GLN A 97 -6.23 11.10 7.78
CA GLN A 97 -6.43 11.73 6.48
C GLN A 97 -5.60 11.04 5.40
N LEU A 98 -4.34 10.74 5.69
CA LEU A 98 -3.45 10.01 4.79
C LEU A 98 -4.04 8.63 4.44
N TYR A 99 -4.49 7.88 5.44
CA TYR A 99 -5.09 6.57 5.23
C TYR A 99 -6.38 6.65 4.40
N LYS A 100 -7.26 7.62 4.69
CA LYS A 100 -8.48 7.84 3.92
C LYS A 100 -8.18 8.22 2.48
N ALA A 101 -7.19 9.10 2.27
CA ALA A 101 -6.74 9.51 0.95
C ALA A 101 -6.21 8.32 0.15
N ALA A 102 -5.28 7.54 0.70
CA ALA A 102 -4.73 6.36 0.05
C ALA A 102 -5.82 5.34 -0.32
N ARG A 103 -6.74 5.09 0.61
CA ARG A 103 -7.89 4.22 0.39
C ARG A 103 -8.78 4.72 -0.75
N HIS A 104 -9.08 6.02 -0.76
CA HIS A 104 -9.86 6.64 -1.83
C HIS A 104 -9.14 6.52 -3.17
N GLY A 105 -7.86 6.80 -3.21
CA GLY A 105 -7.03 6.66 -4.42
C GLY A 105 -7.04 5.26 -4.99
N LEU A 106 -6.86 4.23 -4.16
CA LEU A 106 -6.97 2.84 -4.61
C LEU A 106 -8.37 2.54 -5.17
N LYS A 107 -9.42 2.91 -4.45
CA LYS A 107 -10.80 2.65 -4.86
C LYS A 107 -11.16 3.35 -6.18
N SER A 108 -10.77 4.61 -6.35
CA SER A 108 -11.06 5.40 -7.55
C SER A 108 -10.37 4.86 -8.79
N HIS A 109 -9.27 4.12 -8.62
CA HIS A 109 -8.55 3.44 -9.69
C HIS A 109 -8.94 1.96 -9.84
N GLY A 110 -10.00 1.53 -9.15
CA GLY A 110 -10.55 0.18 -9.27
C GLY A 110 -9.75 -0.92 -8.58
N PHE A 111 -8.76 -0.58 -7.76
CA PHE A 111 -8.07 -1.59 -6.95
C PHE A 111 -9.01 -2.21 -5.93
N ALA A 112 -8.93 -3.52 -5.78
CA ALA A 112 -9.65 -4.23 -4.74
C ALA A 112 -9.15 -3.71 -3.38
N PHE A 113 -10.02 -2.99 -2.68
CA PHE A 113 -9.78 -2.54 -1.34
C PHE A 113 -10.71 -3.30 -0.40
N ILE A 114 -10.12 -4.00 0.53
CA ILE A 114 -10.88 -4.78 1.48
C ILE A 114 -11.43 -3.84 2.56
N HIS A 115 -12.74 -3.85 2.76
CA HIS A 115 -13.49 -2.81 3.47
C HIS A 115 -13.39 -2.84 5.00
N SER A 116 -12.81 -3.89 5.60
CA SER A 116 -12.82 -4.05 7.04
C SER A 116 -11.64 -3.31 7.70
N LEU A 117 -11.91 -2.77 8.86
CA LEU A 117 -10.91 -2.10 9.71
C LEU A 117 -10.06 -3.10 10.52
N LYS A 118 -10.23 -4.40 10.29
CA LYS A 118 -9.45 -5.42 10.98
C LYS A 118 -8.05 -5.49 10.37
N GLY A 119 -7.03 -5.60 11.20
CA GLY A 119 -5.60 -5.43 10.85
C GLY A 119 -5.12 -6.17 9.60
N ASN A 120 -5.70 -7.33 9.33
CA ASN A 120 -5.33 -8.18 8.20
C ASN A 120 -5.58 -7.60 6.83
N GLU A 121 -6.67 -6.86 6.66
CA GLU A 121 -7.00 -6.31 5.34
C GLU A 121 -6.08 -5.15 5.01
N TYR A 122 -5.71 -4.39 6.02
CA TYR A 122 -4.68 -3.38 5.92
C TYR A 122 -3.35 -4.00 5.48
N PHE A 123 -2.94 -5.07 6.15
CA PHE A 123 -1.70 -5.80 5.85
C PHE A 123 -1.72 -6.44 4.46
N ARG A 124 -2.82 -7.09 4.10
CA ARG A 124 -3.02 -7.66 2.76
C ARG A 124 -2.94 -6.60 1.67
N THR A 125 -3.51 -5.43 1.91
CA THR A 125 -3.41 -4.30 0.97
C THR A 125 -1.97 -3.83 0.83
N LEU A 126 -1.22 -3.70 1.93
CA LEU A 126 0.19 -3.35 1.89
C LEU A 126 1.02 -4.37 1.11
N LEU A 127 0.83 -5.66 1.35
CA LEU A 127 1.49 -6.73 0.60
C LEU A 127 1.13 -6.72 -0.88
N ASN A 128 -0.13 -6.53 -1.20
CA ASN A 128 -0.58 -6.53 -2.59
C ASN A 128 -0.05 -5.31 -3.35
N GLN A 129 -0.12 -4.13 -2.76
CA GLN A 129 0.27 -2.89 -3.43
C GLN A 129 1.76 -2.56 -3.29
N GLY A 130 2.39 -2.93 -2.19
CA GLY A 130 3.81 -2.67 -1.91
C GLY A 130 4.75 -3.84 -2.22
N GLY A 131 4.22 -5.05 -2.37
CA GLY A 131 5.04 -6.25 -2.54
C GLY A 131 5.78 -6.66 -1.25
N LEU A 132 6.83 -7.43 -1.39
CA LEU A 132 7.66 -7.84 -0.24
C LEU A 132 8.59 -6.69 0.18
N PRO A 133 8.71 -6.40 1.48
CA PRO A 133 9.63 -5.39 1.98
C PRO A 133 11.09 -5.71 1.63
N VAL A 134 11.79 -4.75 1.06
CA VAL A 134 13.17 -4.93 0.57
C VAL A 134 14.15 -5.23 1.70
N ASN A 135 13.92 -4.68 2.89
CA ASN A 135 14.77 -4.94 4.05
C ASN A 135 14.77 -6.41 4.46
N TYR A 136 13.65 -7.12 4.24
CA TYR A 136 13.59 -8.56 4.49
C TYR A 136 14.27 -9.39 3.41
N ILE A 137 14.29 -8.89 2.18
CA ILE A 137 14.96 -9.56 1.06
C ILE A 137 16.47 -9.34 1.14
N LYS A 138 16.93 -8.12 1.41
CA LYS A 138 18.37 -7.77 1.50
C LYS A 138 19.04 -8.36 2.74
N ASN A 139 18.32 -8.39 3.83
CA ASN A 139 18.78 -9.01 5.08
C ASN A 139 18.54 -10.52 5.09
N GLY A 140 18.15 -11.09 3.96
CA GLY A 140 17.80 -12.50 3.77
C GLY A 140 18.93 -13.50 4.00
N THR A 141 20.16 -13.02 4.18
CA THR A 141 21.19 -13.78 4.88
C THR A 141 20.82 -14.01 6.35
N ASN A 142 19.85 -13.29 6.87
CA ASN A 142 19.28 -13.46 8.19
C ASN A 142 17.91 -14.14 8.07
N LEU A 143 17.92 -15.44 7.79
CA LEU A 143 16.73 -16.31 7.77
C LEU A 143 15.80 -16.07 8.98
N SER A 144 16.37 -15.61 10.12
CA SER A 144 15.62 -15.28 11.32
C SER A 144 14.71 -14.04 11.16
N GLY A 145 15.09 -13.05 10.36
CA GLY A 145 14.28 -11.85 10.10
C GLY A 145 13.09 -12.19 9.20
N PHE A 146 13.33 -12.94 8.14
CA PHE A 146 12.27 -13.39 7.23
C PHE A 146 11.32 -14.38 7.93
N SER A 147 11.85 -15.31 8.74
CA SER A 147 11.02 -16.22 9.55
C SER A 147 10.15 -15.47 10.54
N ARG A 148 10.67 -14.45 11.25
CA ARG A 148 9.86 -13.62 12.15
C ARG A 148 8.76 -12.85 11.40
N PHE A 149 9.08 -12.32 10.22
CA PHE A 149 8.09 -11.68 9.36
C PHE A 149 6.99 -12.66 8.97
N LEU A 150 7.34 -13.86 8.51
CA LEU A 150 6.36 -14.90 8.17
C LEU A 150 5.56 -15.36 9.39
N ILE A 151 6.20 -15.51 10.55
CA ILE A 151 5.53 -15.89 11.80
C ILE A 151 4.55 -14.77 12.21
N GLY A 152 4.98 -13.52 12.21
CA GLY A 152 4.09 -12.38 12.49
C GLY A 152 2.93 -12.31 11.51
N LEU A 153 3.18 -12.57 10.23
CA LEU A 153 2.14 -12.66 9.21
C LEU A 153 1.15 -13.80 9.50
N VAL A 154 1.65 -14.99 9.87
CA VAL A 154 0.82 -16.15 10.19
C VAL A 154 0.06 -15.93 11.49
N GLU A 155 0.67 -15.36 12.52
CA GLU A 155 0.01 -15.05 13.79
C GLU A 155 -1.10 -14.03 13.59
N GLU A 156 -0.87 -13.00 12.79
CA GLU A 156 -1.88 -12.00 12.44
C GLU A 156 -2.99 -12.60 11.58
N LEU A 157 -2.66 -13.47 10.64
CA LEU A 157 -3.63 -14.22 9.84
C LEU A 157 -4.38 -15.26 10.67
N SER A 158 -3.77 -15.84 11.70
CA SER A 158 -4.38 -16.85 12.58
C SER A 158 -5.25 -16.23 13.68
N SER A 159 -5.01 -14.99 14.06
CA SER A 159 -5.85 -14.23 15.01
C SER A 159 -7.21 -13.85 14.40
N ILE A 160 -7.37 -14.05 13.09
CA ILE A 160 -8.66 -14.01 12.42
C ILE A 160 -9.27 -15.39 12.62
N ASN A 161 -10.42 -15.42 13.30
CA ASN A 161 -11.36 -16.52 13.07
C ASN A 161 -11.75 -16.44 11.59
N ILE A 162 -11.05 -17.20 10.77
CA ILE A 162 -11.58 -17.63 9.50
C ILE A 162 -12.66 -18.62 9.90
N ASP A 163 -13.89 -18.16 9.99
CA ASP A 163 -15.04 -19.03 9.84
C ASP A 163 -14.89 -19.62 8.41
N TRP A 164 -14.21 -20.73 8.35
CA TRP A 164 -14.33 -21.61 7.22
C TRP A 164 -15.79 -22.05 7.25
N ASP A 165 -16.61 -21.37 6.47
CA ASP A 165 -17.95 -21.88 6.17
C ASP A 165 -17.75 -23.29 5.62
N ASP A 166 -18.05 -24.28 6.45
CA ASP A 166 -18.05 -25.72 6.09
C ASP A 166 -19.07 -26.03 4.97
N ASN A 167 -19.71 -25.02 4.41
CA ASN A 167 -20.72 -25.12 3.38
C ASN A 167 -20.18 -25.25 1.95
N ASN A 168 -18.87 -25.31 1.73
CA ASN A 168 -18.32 -25.46 0.38
C ASN A 168 -17.67 -26.83 0.11
N THR A 169 -17.98 -27.86 0.90
CA THR A 169 -17.67 -29.26 0.62
C THR A 169 -18.91 -30.02 0.14
N GLN A 170 -19.60 -29.48 -0.83
CA GLN A 170 -20.42 -30.28 -1.73
C GLN A 170 -19.78 -30.25 -3.13
N VAL A 171 -18.65 -30.90 -3.27
CA VAL A 171 -18.28 -31.48 -4.56
C VAL A 171 -19.10 -32.75 -4.67
N SER A 172 -20.18 -32.59 -5.39
CA SER A 172 -21.04 -33.65 -5.85
C SER A 172 -20.24 -34.84 -6.37
N ASP A 173 -20.42 -35.96 -5.74
CA ASP A 173 -20.33 -37.26 -6.41
C ASP A 173 -21.19 -37.23 -7.67
N LEU A 174 -20.55 -37.12 -8.80
CA LEU A 174 -21.14 -37.48 -10.08
C LEU A 174 -20.49 -38.80 -10.50
N GLY A 175 -21.28 -39.85 -10.29
CA GLY A 175 -21.07 -41.18 -10.85
C GLY A 175 -21.01 -41.21 -12.38
#